data_331061c21c3f13a6861e7028d3a80a02
#
_entry.id   331061c21c3f13a6861e7028d3a80a02
#
_cell.length_a   1.000
_cell.length_b   1.000
_cell.length_c   1.000
_cell.angle_alpha   90.00
_cell.angle_beta   90.00
_cell.angle_gamma   90.00
#
_symmetry.space_group_name_H-M   'P 1'
#
loop_
_entity.id
_entity.type
_entity.pdbx_description
1 polymer ?
#
loop_
_entity_poly.entity_id
_entity_poly.type
_entity_poly.pdbx_seq_one_letter_code
_entity_poly.pdbx_strand_id
1 'polypeptide(L)'
;MPLSIHVCPWWLARSLDNPIRRLFHSPDKILGGYIEPGQTVLDLGCGSGTFTIAMARMVGEAGRVIAVDVQEKMLQMVRQKAVKEGLASRIATHQSEPKGIGISDKVDFALAFYMIHEVPDVDAFLMEVASLLKLSGKLLIAEPLIHVSESSFKKTVDAARIAELKP
;
A
#
# COMPACT_ATOMS: atom_id res chain seq x y z
N MET A 1 -26.03 11.80 5.49
CA MET A 1 -25.85 10.97 4.28
C MET A 1 -24.60 10.15 4.47
N PRO A 2 -24.64 8.80 4.38
CA PRO A 2 -23.42 8.03 4.43
C PRO A 2 -22.60 8.34 3.17
N LEU A 3 -21.35 8.76 3.34
CA LEU A 3 -20.38 8.89 2.27
C LEU A 3 -20.25 7.51 1.61
N SER A 4 -20.67 7.39 0.36
CA SER A 4 -20.45 6.17 -0.41
C SER A 4 -18.96 6.07 -0.71
N ILE A 5 -18.27 5.29 0.10
CA ILE A 5 -16.86 4.97 -0.13
C ILE A 5 -16.83 4.07 -1.35
N HIS A 6 -16.32 4.60 -2.48
CA HIS A 6 -16.13 3.84 -3.71
C HIS A 6 -14.84 3.03 -3.59
N VAL A 7 -14.89 1.98 -2.78
CA VAL A 7 -13.78 1.02 -2.67
C VAL A 7 -13.95 -0.04 -3.75
N CYS A 8 -12.87 -0.39 -4.45
CA CYS A 8 -12.88 -1.44 -5.46
C CYS A 8 -13.37 -2.77 -4.83
N PRO A 9 -14.47 -3.38 -5.32
CA PRO A 9 -15.02 -4.58 -4.71
C PRO A 9 -14.04 -5.76 -4.77
N TRP A 10 -13.92 -6.53 -3.67
CA TRP A 10 -13.00 -7.67 -3.54
C TRP A 10 -13.13 -8.72 -4.65
N TRP A 11 -14.32 -8.91 -5.24
CA TRP A 11 -14.53 -9.86 -6.33
C TRP A 11 -13.89 -9.41 -7.65
N LEU A 12 -13.72 -8.09 -7.86
CA LEU A 12 -12.94 -7.55 -8.98
C LEU A 12 -11.43 -7.76 -8.77
N ALA A 13 -10.96 -7.84 -7.52
CA ALA A 13 -9.56 -8.06 -7.22
C ALA A 13 -9.03 -9.39 -7.80
N ARG A 14 -9.87 -10.42 -7.89
CA ARG A 14 -9.50 -11.69 -8.56
C ARG A 14 -9.26 -11.51 -10.07
N SER A 15 -9.98 -10.59 -10.72
CA SER A 15 -9.75 -10.27 -12.14
C SER A 15 -8.56 -9.34 -12.31
N LEU A 16 -8.20 -8.59 -11.28
CA LEU A 16 -7.02 -7.72 -11.26
C LEU A 16 -5.71 -8.47 -10.97
N ASP A 17 -5.78 -9.70 -10.44
CA ASP A 17 -4.62 -10.60 -10.23
C ASP A 17 -4.30 -11.43 -11.50
N ASN A 18 -4.59 -10.86 -12.68
CA ASN A 18 -4.37 -11.47 -13.98
C ASN A 18 -2.86 -11.49 -14.32
N PRO A 19 -2.31 -12.61 -14.87
CA PRO A 19 -0.92 -12.70 -15.34
C PRO A 19 -0.51 -11.59 -16.31
N ILE A 20 -1.45 -11.06 -17.11
CA ILE A 20 -1.21 -9.93 -18.01
C ILE A 20 -0.86 -8.65 -17.23
N ARG A 21 -1.52 -8.38 -16.10
CA ARG A 21 -1.20 -7.22 -15.23
C ARG A 21 0.17 -7.36 -14.57
N ARG A 22 0.58 -8.58 -14.20
CA ARG A 22 1.93 -8.87 -13.70
C ARG A 22 3.02 -8.56 -14.72
N LEU A 23 2.71 -8.67 -16.01
CA LEU A 23 3.65 -8.33 -17.09
C LEU A 23 3.89 -6.81 -17.19
N PHE A 24 2.83 -6.00 -16.95
CA PHE A 24 2.91 -4.54 -17.02
C PHE A 24 3.28 -3.89 -15.68
N HIS A 25 2.97 -4.53 -14.56
CA HIS A 25 3.23 -4.03 -13.21
C HIS A 25 4.03 -5.05 -12.41
N SER A 26 5.26 -5.35 -12.86
CA SER A 26 6.17 -6.20 -12.11
C SER A 26 6.54 -5.51 -10.79
N PRO A 27 6.14 -6.04 -9.62
CA PRO A 27 6.50 -5.46 -8.34
C PRO A 27 8.01 -5.27 -8.19
N ASP A 28 8.80 -6.23 -8.69
CA ASP A 28 10.26 -6.19 -8.60
C ASP A 28 10.85 -4.98 -9.34
N LYS A 29 10.28 -4.61 -10.49
CA LYS A 29 10.70 -3.43 -11.25
C LYS A 29 10.27 -2.13 -10.59
N ILE A 30 9.07 -2.09 -10.02
CA ILE A 30 8.51 -0.90 -9.38
C ILE A 30 9.18 -0.63 -8.03
N LEU A 31 9.44 -1.69 -7.24
CA LEU A 31 9.99 -1.61 -5.89
C LEU A 31 11.52 -1.68 -5.86
N GLY A 32 12.15 -2.07 -6.97
CA GLY A 32 13.59 -2.24 -7.04
C GLY A 32 14.36 -0.97 -6.66
N GLY A 33 15.25 -1.08 -5.68
CA GLY A 33 16.04 0.04 -5.16
C GLY A 33 15.35 0.88 -4.07
N TYR A 34 14.09 0.57 -3.70
CA TYR A 34 13.40 1.23 -2.59
C TYR A 34 13.40 0.44 -1.29
N ILE A 35 13.48 -0.89 -1.38
CA ILE A 35 13.39 -1.80 -0.24
C ILE A 35 14.70 -2.54 -0.06
N GLU A 36 15.19 -2.56 1.18
CA GLU A 36 16.41 -3.26 1.58
C GLU A 36 16.08 -4.39 2.59
N PRO A 37 16.90 -5.45 2.64
CA PRO A 37 16.75 -6.51 3.64
C PRO A 37 16.76 -5.96 5.07
N GLY A 38 15.90 -6.50 5.93
CA GLY A 38 15.77 -6.10 7.33
C GLY A 38 14.84 -4.92 7.60
N GLN A 39 14.34 -4.25 6.56
CA GLN A 39 13.43 -3.12 6.72
C GLN A 39 12.03 -3.53 7.17
N THR A 40 11.34 -2.60 7.85
CA THR A 40 9.90 -2.65 8.08
C THR A 40 9.21 -1.80 7.00
N VAL A 41 8.34 -2.41 6.22
CA VAL A 41 7.68 -1.74 5.09
C VAL A 41 6.15 -1.83 5.21
N LEU A 42 5.46 -0.84 4.64
CA LEU A 42 4.01 -0.67 4.73
C LEU A 42 3.39 -0.74 3.33
N ASP A 43 2.40 -1.61 3.16
CA ASP A 43 1.60 -1.75 1.94
C ASP A 43 0.19 -1.23 2.21
N LEU A 44 -0.10 -0.01 1.74
CA LEU A 44 -1.35 0.71 1.96
C LEU A 44 -2.36 0.35 0.85
N GLY A 45 -3.55 -0.11 1.24
CA GLY A 45 -4.52 -0.63 0.29
C GLY A 45 -3.99 -1.86 -0.43
N CYS A 46 -3.47 -2.83 0.33
CA CYS A 46 -2.69 -3.97 -0.17
C CYS A 46 -3.47 -4.90 -1.13
N GLY A 47 -4.80 -4.77 -1.16
CA GLY A 47 -5.65 -5.62 -1.99
C GLY A 47 -5.38 -7.10 -1.77
N SER A 48 -5.30 -7.86 -2.85
CA SER A 48 -5.02 -9.31 -2.78
C SER A 48 -3.56 -9.68 -2.45
N GLY A 49 -2.68 -8.68 -2.17
CA GLY A 49 -1.33 -8.88 -1.68
C GLY A 49 -0.26 -9.09 -2.74
N THR A 50 -0.47 -8.65 -3.98
CA THR A 50 0.54 -8.80 -5.04
C THR A 50 1.84 -8.10 -4.69
N PHE A 51 1.78 -6.86 -4.21
CA PHE A 51 2.95 -6.11 -3.74
C PHE A 51 3.42 -6.60 -2.36
N THR A 52 2.50 -6.90 -1.44
CA THR A 52 2.83 -7.45 -0.11
C THR A 52 3.77 -8.66 -0.18
N ILE A 53 3.44 -9.63 -1.04
CA ILE A 53 4.25 -10.86 -1.23
C ILE A 53 5.64 -10.53 -1.81
N ALA A 54 5.71 -9.63 -2.78
CA ALA A 54 7.00 -9.18 -3.34
C ALA A 54 7.87 -8.47 -2.29
N MET A 55 7.26 -7.53 -1.54
CA MET A 55 7.94 -6.84 -0.43
C MET A 55 8.46 -7.82 0.61
N ALA A 56 7.67 -8.85 0.98
CA ALA A 56 8.07 -9.85 1.97
C ALA A 56 9.28 -10.70 1.52
N ARG A 57 9.46 -10.88 0.22
CA ARG A 57 10.68 -11.49 -0.32
C ARG A 57 11.87 -10.54 -0.23
N MET A 58 11.66 -9.25 -0.55
CA MET A 58 12.72 -8.23 -0.56
C MET A 58 13.25 -7.92 0.83
N VAL A 59 12.38 -7.77 1.83
CA VAL A 59 12.82 -7.48 3.21
C VAL A 59 13.56 -8.64 3.87
N GLY A 60 13.45 -9.86 3.33
CA GLY A 60 14.15 -11.04 3.86
C GLY A 60 13.62 -11.50 5.23
N GLU A 61 14.40 -12.36 5.91
CA GLU A 61 13.98 -12.98 7.18
C GLU A 61 13.98 -12.02 8.36
N ALA A 62 14.87 -11.02 8.33
CA ALA A 62 14.99 -10.01 9.38
C ALA A 62 14.02 -8.83 9.21
N GLY A 63 13.34 -8.74 8.05
CA GLY A 63 12.41 -7.65 7.76
C GLY A 63 10.96 -8.02 7.98
N ARG A 64 10.09 -7.02 7.86
CA ARG A 64 8.65 -7.17 8.09
C ARG A 64 7.83 -6.33 7.11
N VAL A 65 6.69 -6.86 6.68
CA VAL A 65 5.68 -6.13 5.89
C VAL A 65 4.43 -5.98 6.74
N ILE A 66 3.91 -4.75 6.81
CA ILE A 66 2.58 -4.48 7.36
C ILE A 66 1.65 -4.23 6.17
N ALA A 67 0.71 -5.13 5.96
CA ALA A 67 -0.28 -5.05 4.88
C ALA A 67 -1.59 -4.50 5.43
N VAL A 68 -2.03 -3.36 4.91
CA VAL A 68 -3.21 -2.64 5.39
C VAL A 68 -4.27 -2.57 4.29
N ASP A 69 -5.50 -2.91 4.64
CA ASP A 69 -6.67 -2.75 3.76
C ASP A 69 -7.93 -2.55 4.62
N VAL A 70 -8.91 -1.82 4.09
CA VAL A 70 -10.23 -1.64 4.74
C VAL A 70 -11.09 -2.90 4.64
N GLN A 71 -10.81 -3.76 3.66
CA GLN A 71 -11.58 -4.98 3.39
C GLN A 71 -10.90 -6.21 4.00
N GLU A 72 -11.47 -6.76 5.06
CA GLU A 72 -10.98 -7.99 5.71
C GLU A 72 -10.80 -9.15 4.71
N LYS A 73 -11.64 -9.19 3.65
CA LYS A 73 -11.54 -10.21 2.60
C LYS A 73 -10.22 -10.16 1.84
N MET A 74 -9.69 -8.96 1.60
CA MET A 74 -8.37 -8.75 0.99
C MET A 74 -7.27 -9.29 1.89
N LEU A 75 -7.33 -8.95 3.18
CA LEU A 75 -6.36 -9.42 4.18
C LEU A 75 -6.36 -10.93 4.34
N GLN A 76 -7.54 -11.58 4.23
CA GLN A 76 -7.63 -13.04 4.19
C GLN A 76 -6.88 -13.62 2.99
N MET A 77 -6.99 -13.01 1.81
CA MET A 77 -6.25 -13.44 0.61
C MET A 77 -4.74 -13.26 0.78
N VAL A 78 -4.31 -12.14 1.40
CA VAL A 78 -2.90 -11.91 1.74
C VAL A 78 -2.38 -13.02 2.65
N ARG A 79 -3.08 -13.33 3.75
CA ARG A 79 -2.68 -14.39 4.69
C ARG A 79 -2.57 -15.75 4.01
N GLN A 80 -3.55 -16.11 3.17
CA GLN A 80 -3.52 -17.38 2.42
C GLN A 80 -2.31 -17.45 1.47
N LYS A 81 -2.03 -16.38 0.73
CA LYS A 81 -0.85 -16.31 -0.15
C LYS A 81 0.44 -16.37 0.67
N ALA A 82 0.52 -15.65 1.79
CA ALA A 82 1.68 -15.66 2.67
C ALA A 82 2.03 -17.06 3.19
N VAL A 83 1.01 -17.83 3.62
CA VAL A 83 1.20 -19.22 4.04
C VAL A 83 1.67 -20.09 2.88
N LYS A 84 1.01 -19.98 1.71
CA LYS A 84 1.37 -20.77 0.51
C LYS A 84 2.80 -20.54 0.05
N GLU A 85 3.30 -19.31 0.21
CA GLU A 85 4.64 -18.89 -0.21
C GLU A 85 5.71 -19.04 0.90
N GLY A 86 5.32 -19.51 2.10
CA GLY A 86 6.22 -19.63 3.25
C GLY A 86 6.70 -18.28 3.82
N LEU A 87 5.90 -17.23 3.64
CA LEU A 87 6.23 -15.85 4.03
C LEU A 87 5.40 -15.32 5.21
N ALA A 88 4.59 -16.19 5.84
CA ALA A 88 3.63 -15.78 6.87
C ALA A 88 4.31 -15.10 8.08
N SER A 89 5.53 -15.51 8.43
CA SER A 89 6.28 -14.90 9.54
C SER A 89 6.74 -13.47 9.30
N ARG A 90 6.79 -13.04 8.02
CA ARG A 90 7.26 -11.70 7.61
C ARG A 90 6.11 -10.72 7.39
N ILE A 91 4.85 -11.17 7.36
CA ILE A 91 3.70 -10.36 6.99
C ILE A 91 2.73 -10.25 8.16
N ALA A 92 2.50 -9.03 8.62
CA ALA A 92 1.41 -8.68 9.51
C ALA A 92 0.29 -8.04 8.70
N THR A 93 -0.96 -8.44 8.93
CA THR A 93 -2.13 -7.82 8.29
C THR A 93 -2.87 -6.96 9.30
N HIS A 94 -3.32 -5.79 8.89
CA HIS A 94 -4.08 -4.86 9.70
C HIS A 94 -5.29 -4.35 8.92
N GLN A 95 -6.48 -4.47 9.51
CA GLN A 95 -7.68 -3.89 8.92
C GLN A 95 -7.80 -2.45 9.39
N SER A 96 -7.71 -1.51 8.45
CA SER A 96 -7.88 -0.09 8.71
C SER A 96 -9.36 0.31 8.69
N GLU A 97 -9.65 1.45 9.33
CA GLU A 97 -10.91 2.12 9.15
C GLU A 97 -10.84 3.10 7.96
N PRO A 98 -11.99 3.50 7.37
CA PRO A 98 -12.01 4.46 6.27
C PRO A 98 -11.43 5.84 6.62
N LYS A 99 -11.32 6.16 7.90
CA LYS A 99 -10.85 7.45 8.40
C LYS A 99 -9.42 7.44 8.96
N GLY A 100 -8.75 6.30 8.97
CA GLY A 100 -7.39 6.22 9.51
C GLY A 100 -6.75 4.86 9.28
N ILE A 101 -5.43 4.85 9.21
CA ILE A 101 -4.63 3.64 9.02
C ILE A 101 -4.64 2.80 10.29
N GLY A 102 -4.54 3.46 11.46
CA GLY A 102 -4.72 2.83 12.76
C GLY A 102 -3.53 1.98 13.24
N ILE A 103 -2.31 2.25 12.76
CA ILE A 103 -1.08 1.63 13.23
C ILE A 103 -0.15 2.68 13.86
N SER A 104 0.85 2.22 14.63
CA SER A 104 1.85 3.10 15.27
C SER A 104 3.28 2.72 14.93
N ASP A 105 3.49 1.63 14.21
CA ASP A 105 4.81 1.15 13.82
C ASP A 105 5.50 2.16 12.91
N LYS A 106 6.79 2.43 13.18
CA LYS A 106 7.62 3.25 12.29
C LYS A 106 8.17 2.40 11.15
N VAL A 107 8.03 2.89 9.92
CA VAL A 107 8.38 2.17 8.70
C VAL A 107 9.48 2.85 7.90
N ASP A 108 10.30 2.05 7.23
CA ASP A 108 11.38 2.51 6.35
C ASP A 108 10.87 2.89 4.96
N PHE A 109 9.80 2.22 4.52
CA PHE A 109 9.17 2.44 3.23
C PHE A 109 7.66 2.21 3.31
N ALA A 110 6.90 3.03 2.61
CA ALA A 110 5.46 2.86 2.42
C ALA A 110 5.12 2.88 0.93
N LEU A 111 4.19 2.02 0.53
CA LEU A 111 3.62 1.98 -0.81
C LEU A 111 2.14 2.33 -0.76
N ALA A 112 1.72 3.26 -1.61
CA ALA A 112 0.31 3.51 -1.94
C ALA A 112 0.13 3.33 -3.46
N PHE A 113 -0.30 2.13 -3.86
CA PHE A 113 -0.40 1.76 -5.28
C PHE A 113 -1.85 1.64 -5.71
N TYR A 114 -2.31 2.61 -6.51
CA TYR A 114 -3.66 2.66 -7.07
C TYR A 114 -4.78 2.68 -6.02
N MET A 115 -4.59 3.46 -4.94
CA MET A 115 -5.56 3.49 -3.84
C MET A 115 -5.88 4.89 -3.28
N ILE A 116 -5.01 5.90 -3.47
CA ILE A 116 -5.22 7.23 -2.85
C ILE A 116 -6.49 7.90 -3.37
N HIS A 117 -6.86 7.66 -4.63
CA HIS A 117 -8.10 8.20 -5.21
C HIS A 117 -9.39 7.65 -4.56
N GLU A 118 -9.29 6.59 -3.74
CA GLU A 118 -10.39 6.03 -2.95
C GLU A 118 -10.44 6.58 -1.52
N VAL A 119 -9.41 7.35 -1.10
CA VAL A 119 -9.31 7.88 0.26
C VAL A 119 -10.22 9.10 0.43
N PRO A 120 -11.10 9.11 1.45
CA PRO A 120 -12.06 10.20 1.66
C PRO A 120 -11.40 11.55 2.02
N ASP A 121 -10.31 11.53 2.78
CA ASP A 121 -9.55 12.69 3.24
C ASP A 121 -8.05 12.43 2.99
N VAL A 122 -7.57 12.88 1.84
CA VAL A 122 -6.20 12.66 1.39
C VAL A 122 -5.20 13.42 2.26
N ASP A 123 -5.57 14.61 2.75
CA ASP A 123 -4.68 15.42 3.58
C ASP A 123 -4.44 14.74 4.94
N ALA A 124 -5.50 14.32 5.62
CA ALA A 124 -5.39 13.61 6.89
C ALA A 124 -4.65 12.26 6.72
N PHE A 125 -4.94 11.53 5.64
CA PHE A 125 -4.27 10.28 5.32
C PHE A 125 -2.76 10.46 5.13
N LEU A 126 -2.33 11.44 4.35
CA LEU A 126 -0.91 11.68 4.09
C LEU A 126 -0.17 12.21 5.32
N MET A 127 -0.83 13.00 6.18
CA MET A 127 -0.28 13.37 7.49
C MET A 127 -0.06 12.14 8.39
N GLU A 128 -1.00 11.20 8.40
CA GLU A 128 -0.85 9.95 9.16
C GLU A 128 0.31 9.11 8.58
N VAL A 129 0.38 8.93 7.24
CA VAL A 129 1.50 8.23 6.59
C VAL A 129 2.84 8.87 6.93
N ALA A 130 2.93 10.21 6.86
CA ALA A 130 4.15 10.94 7.22
C ALA A 130 4.56 10.67 8.67
N SER A 131 3.59 10.61 9.58
CA SER A 131 3.82 10.28 11.00
C SER A 131 4.35 8.86 11.21
N LEU A 132 4.08 7.93 10.31
CA LEU A 132 4.53 6.53 10.38
C LEU A 132 5.93 6.35 9.78
N LEU A 133 6.35 7.21 8.86
CA LEU A 133 7.68 7.11 8.26
C LEU A 133 8.78 7.42 9.27
N LYS A 134 9.88 6.68 9.20
CA LYS A 134 11.14 7.04 9.86
C LYS A 134 11.73 8.30 9.20
N LEU A 135 12.72 8.93 9.83
CA LEU A 135 13.33 10.17 9.34
C LEU A 135 13.85 10.07 7.88
N SER A 136 14.39 8.91 7.50
CA SER A 136 14.84 8.60 6.14
C SER A 136 13.85 7.74 5.35
N GLY A 137 12.65 7.53 5.90
CA GLY A 137 11.63 6.70 5.29
C GLY A 137 11.11 7.31 3.99
N LYS A 138 10.68 6.45 3.06
CA LYS A 138 10.21 6.86 1.74
C LYS A 138 8.77 6.42 1.52
N LEU A 139 8.00 7.25 0.84
CA LEU A 139 6.66 6.93 0.34
C LEU A 139 6.68 6.89 -1.18
N LEU A 140 6.23 5.78 -1.76
CA LEU A 140 5.96 5.67 -3.19
C LEU A 140 4.45 5.73 -3.44
N ILE A 141 4.04 6.72 -4.22
CA ILE A 141 2.64 6.86 -4.67
C ILE A 141 2.59 6.58 -6.17
N ALA A 142 1.70 5.69 -6.58
CA ALA A 142 1.36 5.46 -7.97
C ALA A 142 -0.15 5.48 -8.15
N GLU A 143 -0.62 6.16 -9.21
CA GLU A 143 -2.04 6.25 -9.54
C GLU A 143 -2.30 5.91 -11.01
N PRO A 144 -3.44 5.26 -11.34
CA PRO A 144 -3.73 4.86 -12.70
C PRO A 144 -4.18 6.06 -13.54
N LEU A 145 -3.49 6.34 -14.64
CA LEU A 145 -3.81 7.45 -15.56
C LEU A 145 -5.23 7.41 -16.11
N ILE A 146 -5.86 6.24 -16.12
CA ILE A 146 -7.24 6.06 -16.63
C ILE A 146 -8.28 6.61 -15.63
N HIS A 147 -7.97 6.58 -14.32
CA HIS A 147 -8.90 6.97 -13.26
C HIS A 147 -8.51 8.31 -12.60
N VAL A 148 -7.25 8.66 -12.64
CA VAL A 148 -6.71 9.85 -11.97
C VAL A 148 -6.10 10.80 -12.99
N SER A 149 -6.70 11.98 -13.13
CA SER A 149 -6.17 13.02 -14.00
C SER A 149 -4.85 13.58 -13.43
N GLU A 150 -4.01 14.16 -14.29
CA GLU A 150 -2.78 14.84 -13.88
C GLU A 150 -3.04 15.93 -12.83
N SER A 151 -4.13 16.68 -12.99
CA SER A 151 -4.53 17.72 -12.04
C SER A 151 -4.94 17.16 -10.68
N SER A 152 -5.58 15.98 -10.65
CA SER A 152 -5.91 15.28 -9.40
C SER A 152 -4.66 14.72 -8.74
N PHE A 153 -3.74 14.13 -9.51
CA PHE A 153 -2.48 13.64 -8.98
C PHE A 153 -1.63 14.79 -8.41
N LYS A 154 -1.62 15.95 -9.06
CA LYS A 154 -0.94 17.15 -8.56
C LYS A 154 -1.47 17.56 -7.18
N LYS A 155 -2.79 17.49 -6.93
CA LYS A 155 -3.35 17.76 -5.60
C LYS A 155 -2.83 16.78 -4.54
N THR A 156 -2.71 15.50 -4.88
CA THR A 156 -2.11 14.49 -3.99
C THR A 156 -0.64 14.84 -3.67
N VAL A 157 0.13 15.28 -4.66
CA VAL A 157 1.51 15.74 -4.45
C VAL A 157 1.58 16.99 -3.57
N ASP A 158 0.66 17.93 -3.76
CA ASP A 158 0.61 19.15 -2.94
C ASP A 158 0.21 18.81 -1.49
N ALA A 159 -0.74 17.89 -1.27
CA ALA A 159 -1.09 17.37 0.04
C ALA A 159 0.11 16.65 0.71
N ALA A 160 0.87 15.87 -0.05
CA ALA A 160 2.09 15.22 0.45
C ALA A 160 3.14 16.24 0.92
N ARG A 161 3.29 17.36 0.19
CA ARG A 161 4.19 18.48 0.61
C ARG A 161 3.72 19.16 1.88
N ILE A 162 2.40 19.35 2.05
CA ILE A 162 1.81 19.90 3.30
C ILE A 162 2.08 18.96 4.47
N ALA A 163 2.08 17.65 4.25
CA ALA A 163 2.48 16.64 5.23
C ALA A 163 4.01 16.53 5.42
N GLU A 164 4.79 17.50 4.92
CA GLU A 164 6.26 17.56 5.00
C GLU A 164 7.00 16.44 4.28
N LEU A 165 6.31 15.69 3.41
CA LEU A 165 6.93 14.70 2.53
C LEU A 165 7.58 15.42 1.34
N LYS A 166 8.90 15.31 1.24
CA LYS A 166 9.67 15.93 0.16
C LYS A 166 9.81 14.96 -1.00
N PRO A 167 9.49 15.38 -2.25
CA PRO A 167 9.70 14.56 -3.44
C PRO A 167 11.17 14.40 -3.79
#